data_d58d199c3a747530090da3384a5a1a43
#
_entry.id   d58d199c3a747530090da3384a5a1a43
#
_cell.length_a   1.000
_cell.length_b   1.000
_cell.length_c   1.000
_cell.angle_alpha   90.00
_cell.angle_beta   90.00
_cell.angle_gamma   90.00
#
_symmetry.space_group_name_H-M   'P 1'
#
loop_
_entity.id
_entity.type
_entity.pdbx_description
1 polymer ?
#
loop_
_entity_poly.entity_id
_entity_poly.type
_entity_poly.pdbx_seq_one_letter_code
_entity_poly.pdbx_strand_id
1 'polypeptide(L)'
;MLRRVRAFVIRDFQLAISYRMEFFMRVLSILIVVTTLYFISRIFEGFTESRFTQWQNPLAAWLTGLAMLNYFMTGFSSLATAIRQEQMQGTLESVLLTPINVPTVIISSSAWDYVQATFYSSLYLFFGWLFFDVRYRGSVLLALSFLILTTLVLACLGILSASFAMVFKRGDPFGVLLGAGSALFSGVFFPTQLLDSGFGKISKILPPTYGIDGIRRVLIEGQGLNQVREPMITLLIFLAVLLPFSLWVFGRAVRRAKREGSLIQY
;
A
#
# COMPACT_ATOMS: atom_id res chain seq x y z
N MET A 1 -6.60 -23.92 -0.89
CA MET A 1 -6.44 -22.46 -0.95
C MET A 1 -5.29 -22.07 -1.89
N LEU A 2 -4.06 -22.47 -1.64
CA LEU A 2 -2.86 -22.10 -2.45
C LEU A 2 -2.97 -22.39 -3.96
N ARG A 3 -3.52 -23.54 -4.39
CA ARG A 3 -3.70 -23.86 -5.82
C ARG A 3 -4.62 -22.88 -6.54
N ARG A 4 -5.64 -22.34 -5.86
CA ARG A 4 -6.59 -21.38 -6.44
C ARG A 4 -5.96 -20.00 -6.56
N VAL A 5 -5.30 -19.52 -5.51
CA VAL A 5 -4.54 -18.25 -5.55
C VAL A 5 -3.52 -18.27 -6.69
N ARG A 6 -2.78 -19.39 -6.85
CA ARG A 6 -1.84 -19.56 -7.96
C ARG A 6 -2.53 -19.48 -9.33
N ALA A 7 -3.71 -20.06 -9.50
CA ALA A 7 -4.44 -20.00 -10.77
C ALA A 7 -4.84 -18.57 -11.15
N PHE A 8 -5.34 -17.77 -10.19
CA PHE A 8 -5.66 -16.36 -10.40
C PHE A 8 -4.40 -15.56 -10.76
N VAL A 9 -3.32 -15.73 -10.00
CA VAL A 9 -2.05 -15.04 -10.27
C VAL A 9 -1.50 -15.39 -11.66
N ILE A 10 -1.57 -16.67 -12.08
CA ILE A 10 -1.11 -17.07 -13.42
C ILE A 10 -1.98 -16.45 -14.51
N ARG A 11 -3.31 -16.42 -14.34
CA ARG A 11 -4.23 -15.79 -15.30
C ARG A 11 -3.86 -14.31 -15.48
N ASP A 12 -3.73 -13.58 -14.36
CA ASP A 12 -3.49 -12.15 -14.37
C ASP A 12 -2.07 -11.83 -14.87
N PHE A 13 -1.10 -12.70 -14.58
CA PHE A 13 0.24 -12.62 -15.17
C PHE A 13 0.22 -12.78 -16.70
N GLN A 14 -0.55 -13.75 -17.24
CA GLN A 14 -0.70 -13.93 -18.68
C GLN A 14 -1.35 -12.71 -19.34
N LEU A 15 -2.34 -12.10 -18.69
CA LEU A 15 -2.94 -10.86 -19.15
C LEU A 15 -1.90 -9.72 -19.14
N ALA A 16 -1.12 -9.56 -18.07
CA ALA A 16 -0.08 -8.52 -17.97
C ALA A 16 1.00 -8.66 -19.07
N ILE A 17 1.40 -9.88 -19.42
CA ILE A 17 2.36 -10.11 -20.52
C ILE A 17 1.77 -9.68 -21.88
N SER A 18 0.47 -9.79 -22.07
CA SER A 18 -0.20 -9.38 -23.31
C SER A 18 -0.13 -7.85 -23.51
N TYR A 19 -0.05 -7.09 -22.42
CA TYR A 19 0.03 -5.61 -22.44
C TYR A 19 1.47 -5.11 -22.27
N ARG A 20 2.40 -5.56 -23.12
CA ARG A 20 3.84 -5.23 -23.02
C ARG A 20 4.13 -3.72 -23.02
N MET A 21 3.37 -2.93 -23.77
CA MET A 21 3.55 -1.48 -23.83
C MET A 21 3.20 -0.80 -22.50
N GLU A 22 2.14 -1.24 -21.82
CA GLU A 22 1.78 -0.69 -20.50
C GLU A 22 2.88 -0.96 -19.48
N PHE A 23 3.39 -2.20 -19.46
CA PHE A 23 4.51 -2.57 -18.60
C PHE A 23 5.74 -1.69 -18.86
N PHE A 24 6.15 -1.53 -20.14
CA PHE A 24 7.29 -0.72 -20.51
C PHE A 24 7.09 0.75 -20.12
N MET A 25 5.93 1.33 -20.42
CA MET A 25 5.61 2.71 -20.06
C MET A 25 5.63 2.94 -18.55
N ARG A 26 5.20 1.96 -17.76
CA ARG A 26 5.21 2.05 -16.30
C ARG A 26 6.63 2.00 -15.74
N VAL A 27 7.49 1.12 -16.27
CA VAL A 27 8.91 1.06 -15.90
C VAL A 27 9.62 2.37 -16.27
N LEU A 28 9.38 2.88 -17.49
CA LEU A 28 9.92 4.17 -17.95
C LEU A 28 9.45 5.33 -17.06
N SER A 29 8.17 5.37 -16.71
CA SER A 29 7.62 6.36 -15.78
C SER A 29 8.32 6.34 -14.42
N ILE A 30 8.58 5.17 -13.87
CA ILE A 30 9.33 5.03 -12.60
C ILE A 30 10.73 5.61 -12.76
N LEU A 31 11.43 5.30 -13.85
CA LEU A 31 12.77 5.82 -14.10
C LEU A 31 12.76 7.35 -14.21
N ILE A 32 11.80 7.94 -14.91
CA ILE A 32 11.62 9.40 -15.02
C ILE A 32 11.38 10.01 -13.63
N VAL A 33 10.51 9.41 -12.81
CA VAL A 33 10.24 9.91 -11.45
C VAL A 33 11.48 9.84 -10.58
N VAL A 34 12.23 8.73 -10.60
CA VAL A 34 13.47 8.56 -9.82
C VAL A 34 14.50 9.61 -10.25
N THR A 35 14.67 9.83 -11.57
CA THR A 35 15.59 10.83 -12.13
C THR A 35 15.18 12.26 -11.73
N THR A 36 13.88 12.55 -11.79
CA THR A 36 13.35 13.86 -11.37
C THR A 36 13.65 14.13 -9.90
N LEU A 37 13.39 13.14 -9.03
CA LEU A 37 13.68 13.26 -7.59
C LEU A 37 15.18 13.40 -7.31
N TYR A 38 16.03 12.76 -8.09
CA TYR A 38 17.48 12.97 -8.00
C TYR A 38 17.88 14.42 -8.26
N PHE A 39 17.40 15.02 -9.33
CA PHE A 39 17.69 16.43 -9.62
C PHE A 39 17.11 17.37 -8.55
N ILE A 40 15.90 17.07 -8.07
CA ILE A 40 15.32 17.83 -6.96
C ILE A 40 16.19 17.68 -5.70
N SER A 41 16.68 16.48 -5.35
CA SER A 41 17.54 16.28 -4.17
C SER A 41 18.84 17.09 -4.26
N ARG A 42 19.42 17.23 -5.46
CA ARG A 42 20.61 18.05 -5.70
C ARG A 42 20.37 19.54 -5.47
N ILE A 43 19.19 20.04 -5.82
CA ILE A 43 18.81 21.43 -5.52
C ILE A 43 18.77 21.64 -4.01
N PHE A 44 18.19 20.69 -3.25
CA PHE A 44 18.10 20.80 -1.79
C PHE A 44 19.46 20.67 -1.09
N GLU A 45 20.43 19.93 -1.63
CA GLU A 45 21.80 19.87 -1.10
C GLU A 45 22.51 21.24 -1.13
N GLY A 46 22.12 22.15 -2.03
CA GLY A 46 22.65 23.52 -2.12
C GLY A 46 22.11 24.48 -1.06
N PHE A 47 21.04 24.15 -0.36
CA PHE A 47 20.42 24.96 0.69
C PHE A 47 20.85 24.47 2.07
N THR A 48 21.91 25.04 2.62
CA THR A 48 22.55 24.64 3.89
C THR A 48 21.64 24.78 5.15
N GLU A 49 20.51 25.49 5.04
CA GLU A 49 19.55 25.71 6.15
C GLU A 49 18.19 25.04 5.93
N SER A 50 18.08 24.11 5.02
CA SER A 50 16.77 23.51 4.76
C SER A 50 16.34 22.61 5.93
N ARG A 51 15.11 22.78 6.42
CA ARG A 51 14.47 21.89 7.41
C ARG A 51 14.40 20.41 6.96
N PHE A 52 14.73 20.13 5.69
CA PHE A 52 14.87 18.80 5.12
C PHE A 52 16.19 18.11 5.44
N THR A 53 17.17 18.81 6.05
CA THR A 53 18.45 18.21 6.52
C THR A 53 18.27 17.14 7.61
N GLN A 54 17.07 16.98 8.16
CA GLN A 54 16.77 15.85 9.05
C GLN A 54 16.89 14.48 8.36
N TRP A 55 16.79 14.42 7.03
CA TRP A 55 17.08 13.22 6.26
C TRP A 55 18.53 13.25 5.80
N GLN A 56 19.35 12.34 6.31
CA GLN A 56 20.75 12.19 5.88
C GLN A 56 20.89 11.98 4.37
N ASN A 57 19.87 11.40 3.73
CA ASN A 57 19.78 11.21 2.29
C ASN A 57 18.32 11.44 1.84
N PRO A 58 17.96 12.66 1.37
CA PRO A 58 16.60 12.98 0.93
C PRO A 58 16.12 12.09 -0.22
N LEU A 59 17.00 11.76 -1.18
CA LEU A 59 16.64 10.89 -2.30
C LEU A 59 16.23 9.50 -1.80
N ALA A 60 17.05 8.87 -0.93
CA ALA A 60 16.72 7.56 -0.37
C ALA A 60 15.38 7.58 0.40
N ALA A 61 15.11 8.66 1.14
CA ALA A 61 13.88 8.83 1.88
C ALA A 61 12.66 8.96 0.96
N TRP A 62 12.76 9.73 -0.15
CA TRP A 62 11.68 9.83 -1.14
C TRP A 62 11.45 8.53 -1.90
N LEU A 63 12.51 7.84 -2.33
CA LEU A 63 12.38 6.56 -3.03
C LEU A 63 11.71 5.50 -2.16
N THR A 64 12.11 5.42 -0.89
CA THR A 64 11.48 4.52 0.09
C THR A 64 10.02 4.92 0.33
N GLY A 65 9.74 6.22 0.44
CA GLY A 65 8.39 6.77 0.58
C GLY A 65 7.48 6.41 -0.60
N LEU A 66 7.95 6.59 -1.84
CA LEU A 66 7.19 6.25 -3.06
C LEU A 66 6.98 4.74 -3.22
N ALA A 67 8.01 3.94 -2.91
CA ALA A 67 7.87 2.49 -2.88
C ALA A 67 6.76 2.06 -1.91
N MET A 68 6.70 2.65 -0.71
CA MET A 68 5.65 2.38 0.27
C MET A 68 4.29 2.95 -0.15
N LEU A 69 4.25 4.12 -0.80
CA LEU A 69 3.00 4.71 -1.30
C LEU A 69 2.31 3.78 -2.31
N ASN A 70 3.08 3.11 -3.16
CA ASN A 70 2.52 2.12 -4.09
C ASN A 70 1.82 0.98 -3.34
N TYR A 71 2.41 0.48 -2.26
CA TYR A 71 1.75 -0.50 -1.38
C TYR A 71 0.51 0.07 -0.68
N PHE A 72 0.55 1.34 -0.27
CA PHE A 72 -0.61 1.96 0.39
C PHE A 72 -1.79 2.03 -0.56
N MET A 73 -1.56 2.51 -1.79
CA MET A 73 -2.61 2.59 -2.81
C MET A 73 -3.20 1.21 -3.10
N THR A 74 -2.34 0.20 -3.27
CA THR A 74 -2.77 -1.19 -3.45
C THR A 74 -3.56 -1.69 -2.24
N GLY A 75 -3.06 -1.47 -1.03
CA GLY A 75 -3.71 -1.92 0.20
C GLY A 75 -5.11 -1.34 0.41
N PHE A 76 -5.30 -0.05 0.08
CA PHE A 76 -6.60 0.61 0.26
C PHE A 76 -7.61 0.28 -0.82
N SER A 77 -7.18 0.10 -2.08
CA SER A 77 -8.09 0.07 -3.23
C SER A 77 -8.25 -1.30 -3.90
N SER A 78 -7.28 -2.21 -3.81
CA SER A 78 -7.32 -3.46 -4.58
C SER A 78 -8.58 -4.28 -4.32
N LEU A 79 -8.96 -4.42 -3.06
CA LEU A 79 -10.12 -5.20 -2.68
C LEU A 79 -11.44 -4.53 -3.08
N ALA A 80 -11.57 -3.23 -2.86
CA ALA A 80 -12.74 -2.46 -3.26
C ALA A 80 -12.91 -2.49 -4.79
N THR A 81 -11.79 -2.38 -5.52
CA THR A 81 -11.77 -2.46 -6.99
C THR A 81 -12.17 -3.85 -7.48
N ALA A 82 -11.65 -4.92 -6.87
CA ALA A 82 -12.01 -6.29 -7.21
C ALA A 82 -13.52 -6.55 -7.02
N ILE A 83 -14.09 -6.14 -5.89
CA ILE A 83 -15.54 -6.28 -5.65
C ILE A 83 -16.35 -5.47 -6.67
N ARG A 84 -15.90 -4.25 -6.97
CA ARG A 84 -16.58 -3.41 -7.94
C ARG A 84 -16.54 -3.99 -9.35
N GLN A 85 -15.43 -4.57 -9.76
CA GLN A 85 -15.34 -5.25 -11.06
C GLN A 85 -16.34 -6.41 -11.16
N GLU A 86 -16.43 -7.26 -10.13
CA GLU A 86 -17.42 -8.33 -10.07
C GLU A 86 -18.87 -7.80 -10.09
N GLN A 87 -19.12 -6.65 -9.43
CA GLN A 87 -20.42 -5.97 -9.51
C GLN A 87 -20.74 -5.50 -10.93
N MET A 88 -19.79 -4.82 -11.59
CA MET A 88 -19.97 -4.30 -12.95
C MET A 88 -20.16 -5.40 -14.00
N GLN A 89 -19.53 -6.56 -13.79
CA GLN A 89 -19.66 -7.74 -14.64
C GLN A 89 -20.91 -8.57 -14.34
N GLY A 90 -21.67 -8.24 -13.28
CA GLY A 90 -22.82 -9.01 -12.83
C GLY A 90 -22.47 -10.39 -12.26
N THR A 91 -21.19 -10.65 -11.99
CA THR A 91 -20.69 -11.96 -11.51
C THR A 91 -20.61 -12.08 -10.00
N LEU A 92 -20.80 -10.97 -9.28
CA LEU A 92 -20.67 -10.94 -7.81
C LEU A 92 -21.59 -11.94 -7.12
N GLU A 93 -22.83 -12.11 -7.60
CA GLU A 93 -23.79 -13.06 -7.05
C GLU A 93 -23.28 -14.50 -7.23
N SER A 94 -22.85 -14.83 -8.44
CA SER A 94 -22.30 -16.16 -8.76
C SER A 94 -21.09 -16.48 -7.88
N VAL A 95 -20.22 -15.49 -7.64
CA VAL A 95 -19.06 -15.62 -6.75
C VAL A 95 -19.48 -15.84 -5.29
N LEU A 96 -20.50 -15.12 -4.81
CA LEU A 96 -20.98 -15.24 -3.44
C LEU A 96 -21.84 -16.50 -3.17
N LEU A 97 -22.38 -17.14 -4.22
CA LEU A 97 -23.11 -18.40 -4.16
C LEU A 97 -22.18 -19.62 -4.27
N THR A 98 -20.94 -19.44 -4.73
CA THR A 98 -19.98 -20.56 -4.75
C THR A 98 -19.67 -21.03 -3.32
N PRO A 99 -19.41 -22.34 -3.12
CA PRO A 99 -19.01 -22.88 -1.80
C PRO A 99 -17.59 -22.48 -1.41
N ILE A 100 -17.08 -21.39 -1.99
CA ILE A 100 -15.78 -20.80 -1.70
C ILE A 100 -16.00 -19.73 -0.64
N ASN A 101 -15.21 -19.78 0.43
CA ASN A 101 -15.23 -18.72 1.44
C ASN A 101 -14.92 -17.39 0.78
N VAL A 102 -15.81 -16.40 0.95
CA VAL A 102 -15.65 -15.04 0.43
C VAL A 102 -14.25 -14.45 0.68
N PRO A 103 -13.63 -14.60 1.88
CA PRO A 103 -12.25 -14.18 2.09
C PRO A 103 -11.23 -14.79 1.12
N THR A 104 -11.46 -16.03 0.69
CA THR A 104 -10.54 -16.70 -0.26
C THR A 104 -10.59 -16.06 -1.65
N VAL A 105 -11.78 -15.71 -2.13
CA VAL A 105 -11.96 -15.02 -3.43
C VAL A 105 -11.27 -13.66 -3.36
N ILE A 106 -11.53 -12.91 -2.32
CA ILE A 106 -10.99 -11.58 -2.07
C ILE A 106 -9.45 -11.59 -2.05
N ILE A 107 -8.86 -12.46 -1.23
CA ILE A 107 -7.39 -12.58 -1.15
C ILE A 107 -6.82 -13.01 -2.50
N SER A 108 -7.51 -13.89 -3.22
CA SER A 108 -7.02 -14.37 -4.52
C SER A 108 -7.05 -13.29 -5.60
N SER A 109 -8.09 -12.46 -5.65
CA SER A 109 -8.20 -11.37 -6.62
C SER A 109 -7.22 -10.22 -6.35
N SER A 110 -6.90 -9.95 -5.08
CA SER A 110 -5.94 -8.91 -4.70
C SER A 110 -4.47 -9.39 -4.78
N ALA A 111 -4.21 -10.69 -4.85
CA ALA A 111 -2.87 -11.23 -4.78
C ALA A 111 -1.97 -10.73 -5.92
N TRP A 112 -2.52 -10.58 -7.13
CA TRP A 112 -1.78 -10.07 -8.28
C TRP A 112 -1.37 -8.60 -8.09
N ASP A 113 -2.25 -7.78 -7.56
CA ASP A 113 -1.97 -6.36 -7.29
C ASP A 113 -0.80 -6.20 -6.33
N TYR A 114 -0.71 -7.05 -5.30
CA TYR A 114 0.42 -7.06 -4.38
C TYR A 114 1.73 -7.55 -5.03
N VAL A 115 1.66 -8.52 -5.94
CA VAL A 115 2.83 -8.94 -6.73
C VAL A 115 3.34 -7.79 -7.59
N GLN A 116 2.43 -7.10 -8.28
CA GLN A 116 2.77 -5.90 -9.06
C GLN A 116 3.31 -4.77 -8.17
N ALA A 117 2.68 -4.50 -7.04
CA ALA A 117 3.16 -3.50 -6.08
C ALA A 117 4.59 -3.83 -5.61
N THR A 118 4.87 -5.10 -5.30
CA THR A 118 6.21 -5.55 -4.92
C THR A 118 7.22 -5.29 -6.03
N PHE A 119 6.89 -5.67 -7.24
CA PHE A 119 7.76 -5.48 -8.39
C PHE A 119 8.07 -3.99 -8.64
N TYR A 120 7.04 -3.15 -8.75
CA TYR A 120 7.23 -1.72 -9.03
C TYR A 120 7.89 -0.98 -7.87
N SER A 121 7.58 -1.33 -6.62
CA SER A 121 8.25 -0.76 -5.45
C SER A 121 9.73 -1.14 -5.39
N SER A 122 10.06 -2.37 -5.78
CA SER A 122 11.46 -2.80 -5.90
C SER A 122 12.22 -2.02 -6.97
N LEU A 123 11.57 -1.62 -8.07
CA LEU A 123 12.20 -0.81 -9.11
C LEU A 123 12.59 0.59 -8.63
N TYR A 124 11.79 1.24 -7.76
CA TYR A 124 12.18 2.53 -7.17
C TYR A 124 13.50 2.41 -6.40
N LEU A 125 13.62 1.36 -5.58
CA LEU A 125 14.84 1.13 -4.77
C LEU A 125 16.01 0.69 -5.67
N PHE A 126 15.76 -0.18 -6.64
CA PHE A 126 16.76 -0.69 -7.56
C PHE A 126 17.34 0.42 -8.44
N PHE A 127 16.53 1.29 -9.04
CA PHE A 127 17.00 2.40 -9.85
C PHE A 127 17.75 3.44 -9.00
N GLY A 128 17.32 3.68 -7.76
CA GLY A 128 18.06 4.52 -6.82
C GLY A 128 19.46 3.98 -6.53
N TRP A 129 19.57 2.68 -6.33
CA TRP A 129 20.86 2.02 -6.11
C TRP A 129 21.72 1.98 -7.38
N LEU A 130 21.14 1.63 -8.53
CA LEU A 130 21.89 1.41 -9.76
C LEU A 130 22.41 2.71 -10.40
N PHE A 131 21.59 3.76 -10.44
CA PHE A 131 21.90 4.98 -11.19
C PHE A 131 22.36 6.15 -10.30
N PHE A 132 22.04 6.13 -9.00
CA PHE A 132 22.20 7.29 -8.13
C PHE A 132 22.97 6.99 -6.83
N ASP A 133 23.67 5.85 -6.75
CA ASP A 133 24.51 5.40 -5.61
C ASP A 133 23.80 5.49 -4.24
N VAL A 134 22.48 5.25 -4.23
CA VAL A 134 21.73 5.17 -2.98
C VAL A 134 22.12 3.88 -2.25
N ARG A 135 22.68 4.02 -1.06
CA ARG A 135 23.15 2.87 -0.26
C ARG A 135 22.14 2.50 0.80
N TYR A 136 21.61 1.30 0.69
CA TYR A 136 20.75 0.69 1.71
C TYR A 136 21.63 -0.14 2.65
N ARG A 137 21.69 0.22 3.94
CA ARG A 137 22.63 -0.36 4.92
C ARG A 137 22.02 -1.40 5.84
N GLY A 138 20.70 -1.46 5.90
CA GLY A 138 19.96 -2.23 6.89
C GLY A 138 19.66 -3.67 6.51
N SER A 139 19.12 -4.42 7.45
CA SER A 139 18.70 -5.80 7.26
C SER A 139 17.47 -5.88 6.36
N VAL A 140 17.59 -6.54 5.22
CA VAL A 140 16.47 -6.81 4.30
C VAL A 140 15.37 -7.61 4.99
N LEU A 141 15.73 -8.56 5.85
CA LEU A 141 14.75 -9.38 6.58
C LEU A 141 13.88 -8.53 7.51
N LEU A 142 14.50 -7.57 8.21
CA LEU A 142 13.77 -6.65 9.10
C LEU A 142 12.89 -5.68 8.30
N ALA A 143 13.37 -5.17 7.16
CA ALA A 143 12.58 -4.34 6.26
C ALA A 143 11.36 -5.10 5.70
N LEU A 144 11.54 -6.38 5.30
CA LEU A 144 10.44 -7.23 4.87
C LEU A 144 9.42 -7.49 5.98
N SER A 145 9.85 -7.63 7.23
CA SER A 145 8.91 -7.79 8.36
C SER A 145 8.03 -6.53 8.53
N PHE A 146 8.59 -5.33 8.42
CA PHE A 146 7.82 -4.08 8.40
C PHE A 146 6.90 -3.99 7.20
N LEU A 147 7.38 -4.36 6.01
CA LEU A 147 6.56 -4.36 4.80
C LEU A 147 5.34 -5.27 4.95
N ILE A 148 5.56 -6.52 5.40
CA ILE A 148 4.47 -7.49 5.61
C ILE A 148 3.48 -6.96 6.65
N LEU A 149 3.98 -6.48 7.79
CA LEU A 149 3.13 -5.99 8.87
C LEU A 149 2.30 -4.78 8.44
N THR A 150 2.93 -3.82 7.77
CA THR A 150 2.23 -2.65 7.20
C THR A 150 1.20 -3.08 6.17
N THR A 151 1.54 -3.99 5.26
CA THR A 151 0.62 -4.52 4.24
C THR A 151 -0.60 -5.18 4.87
N LEU A 152 -0.43 -5.95 5.95
CA LEU A 152 -1.55 -6.59 6.67
C LEU A 152 -2.48 -5.54 7.30
N VAL A 153 -1.92 -4.49 7.91
CA VAL A 153 -2.72 -3.40 8.49
C VAL A 153 -3.48 -2.65 7.39
N LEU A 154 -2.84 -2.37 6.26
CA LEU A 154 -3.46 -1.73 5.11
C LEU A 154 -4.55 -2.58 4.48
N ALA A 155 -4.36 -3.89 4.40
CA ALA A 155 -5.37 -4.82 3.94
C ALA A 155 -6.64 -4.78 4.83
N CYS A 156 -6.49 -4.60 6.14
CA CYS A 156 -7.64 -4.39 7.03
C CYS A 156 -8.42 -3.11 6.68
N LEU A 157 -7.72 -2.01 6.37
CA LEU A 157 -8.33 -0.77 5.90
C LEU A 157 -8.96 -0.93 4.51
N GLY A 158 -8.33 -1.70 3.61
CA GLY A 158 -8.89 -2.08 2.32
C GLY A 158 -10.18 -2.92 2.44
N ILE A 159 -10.27 -3.81 3.44
CA ILE A 159 -11.50 -4.55 3.74
C ILE A 159 -12.62 -3.61 4.20
N LEU A 160 -12.30 -2.58 4.98
CA LEU A 160 -13.29 -1.55 5.37
C LEU A 160 -13.75 -0.75 4.15
N SER A 161 -12.82 -0.34 3.30
CA SER A 161 -13.11 0.35 2.03
C SER A 161 -14.01 -0.48 1.12
N ALA A 162 -13.69 -1.76 0.94
CA ALA A 162 -14.50 -2.71 0.18
C ALA A 162 -15.90 -2.91 0.76
N SER A 163 -16.02 -2.94 2.08
CA SER A 163 -17.31 -3.01 2.78
C SER A 163 -18.17 -1.80 2.50
N PHE A 164 -17.55 -0.62 2.45
CA PHE A 164 -18.20 0.63 2.10
C PHE A 164 -18.66 0.64 0.64
N ALA A 165 -17.76 0.28 -0.29
CA ALA A 165 -18.07 0.20 -1.72
C ALA A 165 -19.24 -0.77 -2.00
N MET A 166 -19.28 -1.91 -1.30
CA MET A 166 -20.36 -2.90 -1.44
C MET A 166 -21.74 -2.34 -1.03
N VAL A 167 -21.79 -1.53 0.02
CA VAL A 167 -23.06 -0.98 0.53
C VAL A 167 -23.53 0.23 -0.28
N PHE A 168 -22.61 1.13 -0.63
CA PHE A 168 -22.96 2.41 -1.26
C PHE A 168 -23.00 2.37 -2.78
N LYS A 169 -22.52 1.31 -3.43
CA LYS A 169 -22.50 1.12 -4.90
C LYS A 169 -21.88 2.27 -5.71
N ARG A 170 -21.24 3.23 -5.09
CA ARG A 170 -20.65 4.43 -5.71
C ARG A 170 -19.17 4.51 -5.40
N GLY A 171 -18.33 3.99 -6.29
CA GLY A 171 -16.87 4.17 -6.19
C GLY A 171 -16.28 3.74 -4.86
N ASP A 172 -15.05 4.14 -4.62
CA ASP A 172 -14.34 3.95 -3.36
C ASP A 172 -13.79 5.29 -2.82
N PRO A 173 -14.67 6.21 -2.37
CA PRO A 173 -14.22 7.50 -1.84
C PRO A 173 -13.42 7.34 -0.56
N PHE A 174 -13.67 6.26 0.21
CA PHE A 174 -12.97 5.99 1.46
C PHE A 174 -11.52 5.57 1.21
N GLY A 175 -11.27 4.66 0.26
CA GLY A 175 -9.91 4.27 -0.14
C GLY A 175 -9.12 5.42 -0.75
N VAL A 176 -9.77 6.26 -1.58
CA VAL A 176 -9.15 7.46 -2.15
C VAL A 176 -8.76 8.45 -1.05
N LEU A 177 -9.64 8.72 -0.09
CA LEU A 177 -9.36 9.63 1.02
C LEU A 177 -8.23 9.12 1.91
N LEU A 178 -8.24 7.83 2.26
CA LEU A 178 -7.16 7.19 3.02
C LEU A 178 -5.83 7.22 2.26
N GLY A 179 -5.85 6.94 0.95
CA GLY A 179 -4.68 6.98 0.10
C GLY A 179 -4.08 8.39 0.01
N ALA A 180 -4.88 9.39 -0.31
CA ALA A 180 -4.44 10.79 -0.37
C ALA A 180 -3.98 11.31 0.99
N GLY A 181 -4.72 11.02 2.05
CA GLY A 181 -4.35 11.37 3.42
C GLY A 181 -3.02 10.72 3.84
N SER A 182 -2.83 9.44 3.48
CA SER A 182 -1.56 8.74 3.75
C SER A 182 -0.41 9.35 2.95
N ALA A 183 -0.61 9.69 1.67
CA ALA A 183 0.41 10.33 0.86
C ALA A 183 0.90 11.65 1.47
N LEU A 184 -0.02 12.45 2.02
CA LEU A 184 0.28 13.74 2.60
C LEU A 184 0.84 13.64 4.03
N PHE A 185 0.23 12.84 4.89
CA PHE A 185 0.49 12.89 6.33
C PHE A 185 1.36 11.74 6.86
N SER A 186 1.61 10.69 6.08
CA SER A 186 2.42 9.55 6.56
C SER A 186 3.94 9.73 6.38
N GLY A 187 4.38 10.90 5.93
CA GLY A 187 5.81 11.16 5.78
C GLY A 187 6.40 10.64 4.46
N VAL A 188 5.59 10.40 3.42
CA VAL A 188 6.08 9.98 2.10
C VAL A 188 7.02 11.02 1.50
N PHE A 189 6.57 12.29 1.44
CA PHE A 189 7.28 13.37 0.75
C PHE A 189 8.11 14.25 1.68
N PHE A 190 7.76 14.36 2.95
CA PHE A 190 8.45 15.20 3.93
C PHE A 190 8.46 14.55 5.31
N PRO A 191 9.45 14.88 6.16
CA PRO A 191 9.51 14.38 7.53
C PRO A 191 8.25 14.78 8.32
N THR A 192 7.66 13.82 9.03
CA THR A 192 6.44 14.07 9.83
C THR A 192 6.66 15.09 10.95
N GLN A 193 7.90 15.33 11.36
CA GLN A 193 8.30 16.31 12.34
C GLN A 193 8.09 17.77 11.85
N LEU A 194 8.03 17.98 10.53
CA LEU A 194 7.74 19.30 9.93
C LEU A 194 6.25 19.65 9.96
N LEU A 195 5.39 18.68 10.25
CA LEU A 195 3.97 18.93 10.39
C LEU A 195 3.70 19.66 11.71
N ASP A 196 3.03 20.80 11.60
CA ASP A 196 2.59 21.58 12.79
C ASP A 196 1.76 20.72 13.74
N SER A 197 1.63 21.17 14.99
CA SER A 197 1.01 20.42 16.10
C SER A 197 -0.38 19.83 15.78
N GLY A 198 -1.13 20.43 14.87
CA GLY A 198 -2.43 19.94 14.40
C GLY A 198 -2.30 18.74 13.46
N PHE A 199 -1.55 18.91 12.38
CA PHE A 199 -1.35 17.86 11.36
C PHE A 199 -0.46 16.71 11.84
N GLY A 200 0.46 16.97 12.76
CA GLY A 200 1.27 15.93 13.40
C GLY A 200 0.45 14.93 14.22
N LYS A 201 -0.72 15.33 14.75
CA LYS A 201 -1.66 14.41 15.41
C LYS A 201 -2.30 13.45 14.41
N ILE A 202 -2.65 13.94 13.20
CA ILE A 202 -3.21 13.10 12.12
C ILE A 202 -2.19 12.06 11.70
N SER A 203 -0.93 12.45 11.51
CA SER A 203 0.17 11.53 11.18
C SER A 203 0.28 10.36 12.18
N LYS A 204 0.14 10.63 13.48
CA LYS A 204 0.21 9.60 14.54
C LYS A 204 -0.96 8.61 14.53
N ILE A 205 -2.11 8.99 13.97
CA ILE A 205 -3.29 8.12 13.86
C ILE A 205 -3.19 7.21 12.64
N LEU A 206 -2.36 7.57 11.65
CA LEU A 206 -2.25 6.85 10.40
C LEU A 206 -1.25 5.68 10.52
N PRO A 207 -1.68 4.41 10.36
CA PRO A 207 -0.79 3.25 10.41
C PRO A 207 0.36 3.30 9.38
N PRO A 208 0.16 3.81 8.14
CA PRO A 208 1.23 3.95 7.16
C PRO A 208 2.44 4.74 7.64
N THR A 209 2.25 5.70 8.55
CA THR A 209 3.34 6.50 9.15
C THR A 209 4.39 5.62 9.81
N TYR A 210 3.95 4.67 10.61
CA TYR A 210 4.84 3.76 11.34
C TYR A 210 5.51 2.74 10.41
N GLY A 211 4.84 2.37 9.32
CA GLY A 211 5.43 1.52 8.28
C GLY A 211 6.58 2.20 7.56
N ILE A 212 6.38 3.45 7.12
CA ILE A 212 7.43 4.25 6.47
C ILE A 212 8.58 4.52 7.43
N ASP A 213 8.28 4.97 8.64
CA ASP A 213 9.30 5.28 9.64
C ASP A 213 10.15 4.06 9.95
N GLY A 214 9.53 2.90 10.20
CA GLY A 214 10.23 1.65 10.47
C GLY A 214 11.12 1.21 9.30
N ILE A 215 10.62 1.23 8.07
CA ILE A 215 11.40 0.84 6.89
C ILE A 215 12.55 1.80 6.64
N ARG A 216 12.38 3.12 6.81
CA ARG A 216 13.44 4.11 6.65
C ARG A 216 14.55 3.93 7.68
N ARG A 217 14.20 3.80 8.96
CA ARG A 217 15.18 3.55 10.04
C ARG A 217 15.97 2.27 9.77
N VAL A 218 15.32 1.23 9.27
CA VAL A 218 16.01 -0.01 8.91
C VAL A 218 16.87 0.17 7.67
N LEU A 219 16.30 0.57 6.50
CA LEU A 219 17.02 0.54 5.23
C LEU A 219 18.04 1.67 5.08
N ILE A 220 17.74 2.87 5.58
CA ILE A 220 18.60 4.05 5.36
C ILE A 220 19.57 4.24 6.54
N GLU A 221 19.05 4.18 7.77
CA GLU A 221 19.83 4.43 8.98
C GLU A 221 20.53 3.18 9.50
N GLY A 222 20.18 1.98 8.98
CA GLY A 222 20.79 0.71 9.39
C GLY A 222 20.44 0.27 10.81
N GLN A 223 19.32 0.79 11.36
CA GLN A 223 18.92 0.49 12.74
C GLN A 223 18.51 -0.98 12.91
N GLY A 224 18.88 -1.55 14.05
CA GLY A 224 18.51 -2.92 14.43
C GLY A 224 17.15 -3.01 15.11
N LEU A 225 16.71 -4.24 15.37
CA LEU A 225 15.39 -4.55 15.94
C LEU A 225 15.08 -3.78 17.23
N ASN A 226 16.06 -3.59 18.11
CA ASN A 226 15.85 -2.90 19.40
C ASN A 226 15.46 -1.42 19.21
N GLN A 227 15.98 -0.77 18.17
CA GLN A 227 15.78 0.66 17.90
C GLN A 227 14.45 0.93 17.16
N VAL A 228 13.96 -0.07 16.40
CA VAL A 228 12.70 0.04 15.64
C VAL A 228 11.52 -0.70 16.30
N ARG A 229 11.70 -1.06 17.58
CA ARG A 229 10.68 -1.80 18.33
C ARG A 229 9.38 -1.01 18.51
N GLU A 230 9.47 0.29 18.71
CA GLU A 230 8.30 1.16 18.92
C GLU A 230 7.35 1.17 17.71
N PRO A 231 7.79 1.52 16.48
CA PRO A 231 6.90 1.49 15.32
C PRO A 231 6.39 0.07 15.01
N MET A 232 7.17 -0.98 15.30
CA MET A 232 6.73 -2.36 15.11
C MET A 232 5.59 -2.74 16.06
N ILE A 233 5.70 -2.42 17.35
CA ILE A 233 4.66 -2.68 18.34
C ILE A 233 3.40 -1.89 17.99
N THR A 234 3.52 -0.64 17.57
CA THR A 234 2.39 0.19 17.18
C THR A 234 1.64 -0.43 16.00
N LEU A 235 2.34 -0.92 14.98
CA LEU A 235 1.72 -1.64 13.86
C LEU A 235 1.02 -2.93 14.30
N LEU A 236 1.60 -3.69 15.24
CA LEU A 236 0.98 -4.89 15.81
C LEU A 236 -0.32 -4.55 16.56
N ILE A 237 -0.34 -3.46 17.31
CA ILE A 237 -1.55 -2.98 18.00
C ILE A 237 -2.61 -2.60 16.96
N PHE A 238 -2.25 -1.84 15.91
CA PHE A 238 -3.18 -1.53 14.83
C PHE A 238 -3.73 -2.80 14.18
N LEU A 239 -2.90 -3.78 13.91
CA LEU A 239 -3.34 -5.06 13.33
C LEU A 239 -4.30 -5.79 14.25
N ALA A 240 -3.99 -5.89 15.54
CA ALA A 240 -4.82 -6.58 16.52
C ALA A 240 -6.21 -5.95 16.68
N VAL A 241 -6.31 -4.62 16.51
CA VAL A 241 -7.60 -3.90 16.60
C VAL A 241 -8.33 -3.91 15.24
N LEU A 242 -7.64 -3.58 14.16
CA LEU A 242 -8.27 -3.41 12.84
C LEU A 242 -8.69 -4.74 12.21
N LEU A 243 -7.97 -5.83 12.45
CA LEU A 243 -8.30 -7.12 11.84
C LEU A 243 -9.68 -7.62 12.27
N PRO A 244 -10.00 -7.79 13.57
CA PRO A 244 -11.34 -8.23 13.97
C PRO A 244 -12.42 -7.22 13.60
N PHE A 245 -12.13 -5.92 13.70
CA PHE A 245 -13.08 -4.88 13.35
C PHE A 245 -13.44 -4.89 11.86
N SER A 246 -12.44 -4.97 10.97
CA SER A 246 -12.67 -4.99 9.53
C SER A 246 -13.42 -6.23 9.07
N LEU A 247 -13.11 -7.41 9.62
CA LEU A 247 -13.82 -8.65 9.32
C LEU A 247 -15.27 -8.61 9.80
N TRP A 248 -15.55 -8.02 10.96
CA TRP A 248 -16.88 -7.85 11.48
C TRP A 248 -17.74 -6.92 10.62
N VAL A 249 -17.19 -5.74 10.22
CA VAL A 249 -17.85 -4.79 9.32
C VAL A 249 -18.14 -5.44 7.97
N PHE A 250 -17.16 -6.14 7.41
CA PHE A 250 -17.31 -6.83 6.13
C PHE A 250 -18.40 -7.92 6.18
N GLY A 251 -18.41 -8.72 7.23
CA GLY A 251 -19.44 -9.72 7.43
C GLY A 251 -20.87 -9.13 7.53
N ARG A 252 -21.00 -7.91 8.10
CA ARG A 252 -22.27 -7.17 8.10
C ARG A 252 -22.63 -6.63 6.73
N ALA A 253 -21.66 -6.06 6.00
CA ALA A 253 -21.87 -5.55 4.64
C ALA A 253 -22.37 -6.66 3.70
N VAL A 254 -21.73 -7.82 3.72
CA VAL A 254 -22.15 -8.99 2.92
C VAL A 254 -23.56 -9.44 3.28
N ARG A 255 -23.90 -9.55 4.57
CA ARG A 255 -25.25 -9.94 5.01
C ARG A 255 -26.31 -8.94 4.56
N ARG A 256 -26.00 -7.65 4.62
CA ARG A 256 -26.89 -6.58 4.15
C ARG A 256 -27.10 -6.66 2.66
N ALA A 257 -26.03 -6.75 1.87
CA ALA A 257 -26.08 -6.87 0.42
C ALA A 257 -26.93 -8.08 -0.04
N LYS A 258 -26.81 -9.24 0.66
CA LYS A 258 -27.64 -10.43 0.40
C LYS A 258 -29.12 -10.22 0.71
N ARG A 259 -29.47 -9.47 1.76
CA ARG A 259 -30.87 -9.21 2.15
C ARG A 259 -31.58 -8.23 1.21
N GLU A 260 -30.87 -7.23 0.76
CA GLU A 260 -31.44 -6.17 -0.10
C GLU A 260 -31.58 -6.60 -1.57
N GLY A 261 -31.14 -7.82 -1.95
CA GLY A 261 -31.14 -8.29 -3.33
C GLY A 261 -30.32 -7.39 -4.27
N SER A 262 -29.53 -6.50 -3.67
CA SER A 262 -28.84 -5.41 -4.37
C SER A 262 -27.61 -5.87 -5.17
N LEU A 263 -27.40 -7.18 -5.24
CA LEU A 263 -26.29 -7.81 -5.96
C LEU A 263 -26.50 -7.80 -7.49
N ILE A 264 -27.75 -7.64 -7.95
CA ILE A 264 -28.15 -7.77 -9.36
C ILE A 264 -28.36 -6.40 -10.04
N GLN A 265 -28.53 -5.30 -9.29
CA GLN A 265 -28.90 -4.00 -9.88
C GLN A 265 -27.67 -3.10 -10.06
N TYR A 266 -27.19 -3.07 -11.28
CA TYR A 266 -26.54 -1.94 -11.93
C TYR A 266 -27.24 -1.62 -13.23
#